data_9ac6437616cd475a355ff55d3d4acb37
#
_entry.id   9ac6437616cd475a355ff55d3d4acb37
#
_cell.length_a   1.000
_cell.length_b   1.000
_cell.length_c   1.000
_cell.angle_alpha   90.00
_cell.angle_beta   90.00
_cell.angle_gamma   90.00
#
_symmetry.space_group_name_H-M   'P 1'
#
loop_
_entity.id
_entity.type
_entity.pdbx_description
1 polymer ?
#
loop_
_entity_poly.entity_id
_entity_poly.type
_entity_poly.pdbx_seq_one_letter_code
_entity_poly.pdbx_strand_id
1 'polypeptide(L)'
;MSKKVFLKGTLILACTGLVSRIAGFFYRIFLSHAIGAEGLGLYQLILPLQGLMAALSYTGIQSALSRLIASRLALQEKKEAYFSLVTGIFAAVFFSAVTGFLLFRHADFFASTILKAPGTSDLLRLTAASIPLCAIHSCIDSYYYARKKASVPAAVQLSEQAVRIGATYILYLIFLSEGRPVTAMIAAGGSLAGEAAASLISLLMVSFHFGNHPVKEKTSVKIFPLIKDLFTLSFPISLNRILLTLLGSIEAVLIPQMLIRCGMTSSEALKIYGIFTGMALPLLLFPSTLTTSAAVMLMPSVARMDALGDQKQIRHVTDQTFFLCMFLGFLCGSGFFLFGPFLGTLLFHSQTAGTYIRYLSFNCPFLYTNTMLASILQGLGRPGRCLIHSAAGILIRIFSVVFMIPAIGIRGYFYGIFLGELLLSLLHVKALKFPYRQAGDNRL
;
A
#
# COMPACT_ATOMS: atom_id res chain seq x y z
N MET A 1 20.78 -23.10 4.67
CA MET A 1 20.91 -21.64 4.80
C MET A 1 20.63 -21.19 6.22
N SER A 2 21.49 -20.35 6.81
CA SER A 2 21.39 -19.98 8.22
C SER A 2 20.09 -19.23 8.53
N LYS A 3 19.31 -19.71 9.52
CA LYS A 3 18.13 -19.08 10.13
C LYS A 3 18.40 -17.60 10.49
N LYS A 4 19.67 -17.28 10.80
CA LYS A 4 20.16 -15.92 11.11
C LYS A 4 20.06 -14.94 9.93
N VAL A 5 20.33 -15.36 8.68
CA VAL A 5 20.30 -14.46 7.50
C VAL A 5 18.86 -14.07 7.16
N PHE A 6 17.93 -15.01 7.27
CA PHE A 6 16.49 -14.74 7.06
C PHE A 6 15.96 -13.77 8.11
N LEU A 7 16.21 -14.04 9.39
CA LEU A 7 15.79 -13.18 10.51
C LEU A 7 16.38 -11.76 10.39
N LYS A 8 17.67 -11.65 10.05
CA LYS A 8 18.34 -10.35 9.86
C LYS A 8 17.67 -9.54 8.72
N GLY A 9 17.39 -10.16 7.58
CA GLY A 9 16.72 -9.49 6.46
C GLY A 9 15.32 -9.01 6.82
N THR A 10 14.53 -9.85 7.49
CA THR A 10 13.18 -9.50 7.95
C THR A 10 13.21 -8.37 9.00
N LEU A 11 14.16 -8.38 9.91
CA LEU A 11 14.33 -7.34 10.92
C LEU A 11 14.70 -5.99 10.27
N ILE A 12 15.62 -5.99 9.29
CA ILE A 12 15.99 -4.78 8.55
C ILE A 12 14.74 -4.17 7.89
N LEU A 13 13.94 -4.98 7.17
CA LEU A 13 12.72 -4.49 6.52
C LEU A 13 11.68 -3.98 7.52
N ALA A 14 11.53 -4.65 8.66
CA ALA A 14 10.60 -4.21 9.70
C ALA A 14 11.04 -2.87 10.31
N CYS A 15 12.33 -2.72 10.64
CA CYS A 15 12.88 -1.46 11.16
C CYS A 15 12.78 -0.33 10.14
N THR A 16 13.16 -0.59 8.88
CA THR A 16 13.04 0.38 7.80
C THR A 16 11.59 0.80 7.57
N GLY A 17 10.67 -0.16 7.53
CA GLY A 17 9.24 0.12 7.41
C GLY A 17 8.71 0.97 8.57
N LEU A 18 9.17 0.73 9.80
CA LEU A 18 8.82 1.55 10.97
C LEU A 18 9.33 2.98 10.83
N VAL A 19 10.62 3.15 10.50
CA VAL A 19 11.22 4.48 10.30
C VAL A 19 10.51 5.25 9.19
N SER A 20 10.25 4.62 8.04
CA SER A 20 9.53 5.24 6.93
C SER A 20 8.12 5.66 7.31
N ARG A 21 7.42 4.89 8.14
CA ARG A 21 6.06 5.23 8.62
C ARG A 21 6.07 6.38 9.62
N ILE A 22 7.06 6.42 10.51
CA ILE A 22 7.27 7.55 11.43
C ILE A 22 7.53 8.82 10.62
N ALA A 23 8.48 8.77 9.70
CA ALA A 23 8.79 9.91 8.83
C ALA A 23 7.57 10.34 7.99
N GLY A 24 6.84 9.39 7.42
CA GLY A 24 5.62 9.63 6.67
C GLY A 24 4.49 10.24 7.53
N PHE A 25 4.40 9.91 8.81
CA PHE A 25 3.44 10.51 9.72
C PHE A 25 3.77 11.99 10.00
N PHE A 26 5.02 12.32 10.32
CA PHE A 26 5.44 13.72 10.50
C PHE A 26 5.34 14.53 9.20
N TYR A 27 5.65 13.90 8.06
CA TYR A 27 5.43 14.52 6.76
C TYR A 27 3.96 14.90 6.51
N ARG A 28 3.01 14.08 6.92
CA ARG A 28 1.58 14.40 6.81
C ARG A 28 1.14 15.53 7.74
N ILE A 29 1.71 15.60 8.95
CA ILE A 29 1.50 16.74 9.85
C ILE A 29 2.01 18.02 9.16
N PHE A 30 3.21 18.01 8.62
CA PHE A 30 3.75 19.13 7.86
C PHE A 30 2.84 19.54 6.70
N LEU A 31 2.41 18.58 5.88
CA LEU A 31 1.51 18.86 4.76
C LEU A 31 0.18 19.45 5.22
N SER A 32 -0.40 18.97 6.32
CA SER A 32 -1.66 19.49 6.83
C SER A 32 -1.59 20.98 7.19
N HIS A 33 -0.43 21.44 7.67
CA HIS A 33 -0.19 22.86 7.95
C HIS A 33 0.18 23.67 6.70
N ALA A 34 0.96 23.07 5.78
CA ALA A 34 1.46 23.76 4.60
C ALA A 34 0.39 24.00 3.53
N ILE A 35 -0.45 22.98 3.24
CA ILE A 35 -1.45 23.02 2.15
C ILE A 35 -2.90 23.00 2.67
N GLY A 36 -3.09 22.90 3.97
CA GLY A 36 -4.42 22.86 4.60
C GLY A 36 -5.20 21.58 4.31
N ALA A 37 -6.42 21.53 4.86
CA ALA A 37 -7.27 20.35 4.74
C ALA A 37 -7.78 20.08 3.31
N GLU A 38 -8.08 21.14 2.55
CA GLU A 38 -8.53 21.02 1.17
C GLU A 38 -7.44 20.53 0.23
N GLY A 39 -6.25 21.15 0.30
CA GLY A 39 -5.09 20.70 -0.48
C GLY A 39 -4.69 19.26 -0.16
N LEU A 40 -4.78 18.89 1.13
CA LEU A 40 -4.55 17.52 1.56
C LEU A 40 -5.62 16.57 0.99
N GLY A 41 -6.89 17.00 0.92
CA GLY A 41 -7.99 16.26 0.28
C GLY A 41 -7.75 16.02 -1.21
N LEU A 42 -7.33 17.05 -1.95
CA LEU A 42 -6.95 16.91 -3.36
C LEU A 42 -5.80 15.90 -3.55
N TYR A 43 -4.76 16.01 -2.72
CA TYR A 43 -3.62 15.08 -2.79
C TYR A 43 -4.04 13.63 -2.45
N GLN A 44 -4.84 13.44 -1.41
CA GLN A 44 -5.31 12.11 -1.03
C GLN A 44 -6.26 11.48 -2.07
N LEU A 45 -7.01 12.29 -2.81
CA LEU A 45 -7.95 11.82 -3.81
C LEU A 45 -7.27 11.20 -5.05
N ILE A 46 -6.04 11.62 -5.37
CA ILE A 46 -5.29 11.06 -6.51
C ILE A 46 -4.60 9.73 -6.17
N LEU A 47 -4.29 9.45 -4.90
CA LEU A 47 -3.52 8.26 -4.49
C LEU A 47 -4.19 6.92 -4.84
N PRO A 48 -5.52 6.74 -4.65
CA PRO A 48 -6.20 5.52 -5.08
C PRO A 48 -6.12 5.29 -6.60
N LEU A 49 -6.23 6.37 -7.39
CA LEU A 49 -6.08 6.29 -8.84
C LEU A 49 -4.64 5.94 -9.25
N GLN A 50 -3.64 6.52 -8.59
CA GLN A 50 -2.23 6.13 -8.74
C GLN A 50 -2.04 4.63 -8.42
N GLY A 51 -2.62 4.16 -7.32
CA GLY A 51 -2.59 2.74 -6.94
C GLY A 51 -3.24 1.83 -7.98
N LEU A 52 -4.34 2.26 -8.60
CA LEU A 52 -4.98 1.53 -9.70
C LEU A 52 -4.08 1.47 -10.94
N MET A 53 -3.46 2.60 -11.33
CA MET A 53 -2.52 2.62 -12.46
C MET A 53 -1.30 1.72 -12.20
N ALA A 54 -0.77 1.72 -10.98
CA ALA A 54 0.29 0.81 -10.56
C ALA A 54 -0.14 -0.66 -10.63
N ALA A 55 -1.36 -0.98 -10.20
CA ALA A 55 -1.92 -2.35 -10.27
C ALA A 55 -2.08 -2.83 -11.72
N LEU A 56 -2.49 -1.94 -12.62
CA LEU A 56 -2.65 -2.21 -14.04
C LEU A 56 -1.30 -2.40 -14.77
N SER A 57 -0.22 -1.80 -14.26
CA SER A 57 1.05 -1.73 -14.99
C SER A 57 2.13 -2.67 -14.44
N TYR A 58 2.58 -2.52 -13.20
CA TYR A 58 3.82 -3.17 -12.75
C TYR A 58 3.71 -4.03 -11.49
N THR A 59 2.71 -3.82 -10.62
CA THR A 59 2.71 -4.50 -9.29
C THR A 59 2.59 -6.01 -9.37
N GLY A 60 1.86 -6.54 -10.36
CA GLY A 60 1.78 -7.97 -10.62
C GLY A 60 3.08 -8.52 -11.21
N ILE A 61 3.69 -7.78 -12.15
CA ILE A 61 4.98 -8.12 -12.75
C ILE A 61 6.07 -8.16 -11.66
N GLN A 62 6.14 -7.15 -10.81
CA GLN A 62 7.05 -7.09 -9.66
C GLN A 62 6.96 -8.35 -8.79
N SER A 63 5.75 -8.75 -8.42
CA SER A 63 5.52 -9.91 -7.54
C SER A 63 5.91 -11.22 -8.21
N ALA A 64 5.56 -11.40 -9.49
CA ALA A 64 5.91 -12.55 -10.30
C ALA A 64 7.43 -12.64 -10.53
N LEU A 65 8.07 -11.50 -10.80
CA LEU A 65 9.49 -11.39 -11.05
C LEU A 65 10.33 -11.86 -9.85
N SER A 66 9.96 -11.44 -8.63
CA SER A 66 10.62 -11.90 -7.40
C SER A 66 10.57 -13.43 -7.28
N ARG A 67 9.44 -14.05 -7.59
CA ARG A 67 9.27 -15.51 -7.54
C ARG A 67 10.06 -16.21 -8.66
N LEU A 68 9.99 -15.71 -9.89
CA LEU A 68 10.68 -16.28 -11.04
C LEU A 68 12.20 -16.24 -10.85
N ILE A 69 12.75 -15.09 -10.45
CA ILE A 69 14.19 -14.94 -10.19
C ILE A 69 14.65 -15.86 -9.05
N ALA A 70 13.85 -15.96 -7.96
CA ALA A 70 14.20 -16.86 -6.86
C ALA A 70 14.28 -18.32 -7.29
N SER A 71 13.36 -18.77 -8.17
CA SER A 71 13.36 -20.12 -8.75
C SER A 71 14.59 -20.35 -9.61
N ARG A 72 14.93 -19.43 -10.54
CA ARG A 72 16.11 -19.54 -11.42
C ARG A 72 17.43 -19.55 -10.64
N LEU A 73 17.53 -18.70 -9.60
CA LEU A 73 18.71 -18.69 -8.72
C LEU A 73 18.85 -20.00 -7.92
N ALA A 74 17.74 -20.62 -7.52
CA ALA A 74 17.76 -21.92 -6.84
C ALA A 74 18.29 -23.05 -7.75
N LEU A 75 18.00 -22.97 -9.05
CA LEU A 75 18.50 -23.89 -10.08
C LEU A 75 19.92 -23.54 -10.57
N GLN A 76 20.58 -22.55 -9.99
CA GLN A 76 21.90 -22.01 -10.39
C GLN A 76 21.90 -21.35 -11.79
N GLU A 77 20.76 -21.05 -12.37
CA GLU A 77 20.55 -20.42 -13.69
C GLU A 77 20.70 -18.90 -13.60
N LYS A 78 21.90 -18.40 -13.29
CA LYS A 78 22.16 -16.97 -13.05
C LYS A 78 21.87 -16.09 -14.27
N LYS A 79 22.15 -16.61 -15.47
CA LYS A 79 21.91 -15.90 -16.73
C LYS A 79 20.40 -15.74 -16.98
N GLU A 80 19.61 -16.78 -16.77
CA GLU A 80 18.15 -16.68 -16.88
C GLU A 80 17.54 -15.76 -15.83
N ALA A 81 18.07 -15.76 -14.59
CA ALA A 81 17.67 -14.82 -13.56
C ALA A 81 17.94 -13.35 -13.96
N TYR A 82 19.10 -13.08 -14.61
CA TYR A 82 19.43 -11.76 -15.15
C TYR A 82 18.50 -11.35 -16.29
N PHE A 83 18.30 -12.22 -17.29
CA PHE A 83 17.40 -11.94 -18.41
C PHE A 83 15.94 -11.81 -17.94
N SER A 84 15.52 -12.56 -16.92
CA SER A 84 14.19 -12.38 -16.31
C SER A 84 14.03 -10.99 -15.71
N LEU A 85 15.07 -10.45 -15.01
CA LEU A 85 15.06 -9.10 -14.49
C LEU A 85 14.94 -8.08 -15.62
N VAL A 86 15.78 -8.17 -16.64
CA VAL A 86 15.78 -7.23 -17.79
C VAL A 86 14.42 -7.25 -18.48
N THR A 87 13.90 -8.45 -18.80
CA THR A 87 12.58 -8.63 -19.43
C THR A 87 11.47 -8.06 -18.56
N GLY A 88 11.55 -8.30 -17.23
CA GLY A 88 10.57 -7.79 -16.27
C GLY A 88 10.57 -6.26 -16.18
N ILE A 89 11.75 -5.62 -16.17
CA ILE A 89 11.88 -4.17 -16.19
C ILE A 89 11.29 -3.60 -17.50
N PHE A 90 11.65 -4.17 -18.66
CA PHE A 90 11.12 -3.71 -19.95
C PHE A 90 9.59 -3.82 -20.00
N ALA A 91 9.02 -4.96 -19.59
CA ALA A 91 7.57 -5.15 -19.56
C ALA A 91 6.90 -4.14 -18.61
N ALA A 92 7.43 -4.00 -17.38
CA ALA A 92 6.87 -3.08 -16.38
C ALA A 92 6.96 -1.62 -16.84
N VAL A 93 8.09 -1.20 -17.41
CA VAL A 93 8.28 0.16 -17.96
C VAL A 93 7.35 0.39 -19.15
N PHE A 94 7.21 -0.58 -20.05
CA PHE A 94 6.30 -0.45 -21.18
C PHE A 94 4.85 -0.23 -20.72
N PHE A 95 4.32 -1.11 -19.86
CA PHE A 95 2.94 -0.97 -19.37
C PHE A 95 2.75 0.28 -18.52
N SER A 96 3.74 0.66 -17.71
CA SER A 96 3.68 1.88 -16.90
C SER A 96 3.80 3.15 -17.74
N ALA A 97 4.58 3.13 -18.82
CA ALA A 97 4.63 4.23 -19.76
C ALA A 97 3.29 4.41 -20.52
N VAL A 98 2.66 3.29 -20.93
CA VAL A 98 1.34 3.32 -21.56
C VAL A 98 0.28 3.86 -20.60
N THR A 99 0.18 3.31 -19.38
CA THR A 99 -0.80 3.75 -18.39
C THR A 99 -0.54 5.19 -17.93
N GLY A 100 0.74 5.57 -17.75
CA GLY A 100 1.16 6.91 -17.40
C GLY A 100 0.83 7.91 -18.53
N PHE A 101 1.11 7.56 -19.79
CA PHE A 101 0.76 8.39 -20.94
C PHE A 101 -0.76 8.59 -21.07
N LEU A 102 -1.55 7.53 -20.90
CA LEU A 102 -3.01 7.62 -20.91
C LEU A 102 -3.52 8.52 -19.78
N LEU A 103 -2.99 8.37 -18.57
CA LEU A 103 -3.35 9.23 -17.44
C LEU A 103 -2.94 10.69 -17.69
N PHE A 104 -1.74 10.93 -18.21
CA PHE A 104 -1.25 12.28 -18.54
C PHE A 104 -2.11 12.95 -19.60
N ARG A 105 -2.41 12.23 -20.70
CA ARG A 105 -3.18 12.76 -21.85
C ARG A 105 -4.63 13.06 -21.50
N HIS A 106 -5.21 12.25 -20.60
CA HIS A 106 -6.60 12.36 -20.19
C HIS A 106 -6.76 12.88 -18.76
N ALA A 107 -5.74 13.57 -18.20
CA ALA A 107 -5.75 14.09 -16.84
C ALA A 107 -6.98 14.99 -16.55
N ASP A 108 -7.34 15.86 -17.51
CA ASP A 108 -8.50 16.74 -17.37
C ASP A 108 -9.82 15.97 -17.34
N PHE A 109 -9.95 14.92 -18.12
CA PHE A 109 -11.12 14.04 -18.09
C PHE A 109 -11.22 13.30 -16.74
N PHE A 110 -10.11 12.74 -16.25
CA PHE A 110 -10.09 12.09 -14.94
C PHE A 110 -10.42 13.07 -13.81
N ALA A 111 -9.84 14.27 -13.85
CA ALA A 111 -10.05 15.31 -12.84
C ALA A 111 -11.50 15.82 -12.82
N SER A 112 -12.06 16.15 -14.00
CA SER A 112 -13.38 16.77 -14.10
C SER A 112 -14.53 15.77 -14.02
N THR A 113 -14.41 14.62 -14.72
CA THR A 113 -15.51 13.66 -14.86
C THR A 113 -15.50 12.58 -13.79
N ILE A 114 -14.32 12.00 -13.50
CA ILE A 114 -14.22 10.88 -12.56
C ILE A 114 -14.07 11.39 -11.12
N LEU A 115 -13.06 12.23 -10.87
CA LEU A 115 -12.80 12.75 -9.52
C LEU A 115 -13.76 13.90 -9.14
N LYS A 116 -14.35 14.57 -10.11
CA LYS A 116 -15.14 15.80 -9.96
C LYS A 116 -14.42 16.89 -9.16
N ALA A 117 -13.11 16.96 -9.34
CA ALA A 117 -12.20 17.87 -8.69
C ALA A 117 -11.20 18.42 -9.73
N PRO A 118 -11.57 19.44 -10.52
CA PRO A 118 -10.74 19.96 -11.62
C PRO A 118 -9.34 20.38 -11.17
N GLY A 119 -9.18 20.85 -9.92
CA GLY A 119 -7.87 21.19 -9.36
C GLY A 119 -6.88 20.04 -9.21
N THR A 120 -7.27 18.79 -9.52
CA THR A 120 -6.38 17.62 -9.50
C THR A 120 -5.69 17.35 -10.84
N SER A 121 -6.01 18.06 -11.90
CA SER A 121 -5.50 17.80 -13.27
C SER A 121 -3.96 17.80 -13.31
N ASP A 122 -3.33 18.87 -12.82
CA ASP A 122 -1.87 18.97 -12.81
C ASP A 122 -1.22 17.99 -11.82
N LEU A 123 -1.90 17.68 -10.71
CA LEU A 123 -1.46 16.63 -9.79
C LEU A 123 -1.44 15.27 -10.49
N LEU A 124 -2.45 14.96 -11.29
CA LEU A 124 -2.52 13.72 -12.08
C LEU A 124 -1.42 13.65 -13.12
N ARG A 125 -1.09 14.77 -13.78
CA ARG A 125 0.03 14.83 -14.75
C ARG A 125 1.38 14.52 -14.08
N LEU A 126 1.65 15.09 -12.90
CA LEU A 126 2.87 14.77 -12.13
C LEU A 126 2.87 13.31 -11.67
N THR A 127 1.74 12.82 -11.20
CA THR A 127 1.59 11.42 -10.80
C THR A 127 1.81 10.47 -11.97
N ALA A 128 1.29 10.80 -13.15
CA ALA A 128 1.49 10.01 -14.37
C ALA A 128 2.98 9.85 -14.71
N ALA A 129 3.77 10.92 -14.56
CA ALA A 129 5.22 10.89 -14.77
C ALA A 129 5.97 10.02 -13.75
N SER A 130 5.44 9.85 -12.54
CA SER A 130 6.06 9.02 -11.51
C SER A 130 5.87 7.50 -11.74
N ILE A 131 4.82 7.07 -12.45
CA ILE A 131 4.47 5.64 -12.61
C ILE A 131 5.60 4.81 -13.25
N PRO A 132 6.25 5.22 -14.36
CA PRO A 132 7.38 4.47 -14.91
C PRO A 132 8.59 4.39 -13.97
N LEU A 133 8.83 5.45 -13.18
CA LEU A 133 9.90 5.47 -12.20
C LEU A 133 9.64 4.46 -11.07
N CYS A 134 8.40 4.42 -10.56
CA CYS A 134 7.98 3.39 -9.60
C CYS A 134 8.19 1.97 -10.16
N ALA A 135 7.89 1.74 -11.42
CA ALA A 135 8.05 0.43 -12.05
C ALA A 135 9.51 -0.03 -12.09
N ILE A 136 10.45 0.88 -12.37
CA ILE A 136 11.89 0.58 -12.44
C ILE A 136 12.40 0.09 -11.08
N HIS A 137 12.29 0.94 -10.04
CA HIS A 137 12.85 0.57 -8.73
C HIS A 137 12.13 -0.64 -8.12
N SER A 138 10.81 -0.78 -8.30
CA SER A 138 10.03 -1.92 -7.81
C SER A 138 10.49 -3.26 -8.42
N CYS A 139 10.79 -3.29 -9.72
CA CYS A 139 11.33 -4.50 -10.37
C CYS A 139 12.74 -4.83 -9.88
N ILE A 140 13.59 -3.83 -9.68
CA ILE A 140 14.95 -4.02 -9.14
C ILE A 140 14.89 -4.51 -7.69
N ASP A 141 14.01 -3.95 -6.87
CA ASP A 141 13.77 -4.42 -5.50
C ASP A 141 13.36 -5.89 -5.46
N SER A 142 12.54 -6.34 -6.43
CA SER A 142 12.14 -7.75 -6.56
C SER A 142 13.33 -8.68 -6.78
N TYR A 143 14.32 -8.25 -7.53
CA TYR A 143 15.57 -8.99 -7.72
C TYR A 143 16.35 -9.14 -6.40
N TYR A 144 16.46 -8.07 -5.62
CA TYR A 144 17.14 -8.13 -4.33
C TYR A 144 16.36 -8.92 -3.27
N TYR A 145 15.03 -8.88 -3.29
CA TYR A 145 14.18 -9.75 -2.47
C TYR A 145 14.38 -11.22 -2.82
N ALA A 146 14.41 -11.58 -4.11
CA ALA A 146 14.70 -12.94 -4.58
C ALA A 146 16.08 -13.42 -4.09
N ARG A 147 17.07 -12.55 -4.04
CA ARG A 147 18.41 -12.81 -3.50
C ARG A 147 18.50 -12.77 -1.98
N LYS A 148 17.41 -12.45 -1.29
CA LYS A 148 17.37 -12.27 0.19
C LYS A 148 18.30 -11.17 0.70
N LYS A 149 18.61 -10.18 -0.13
CA LYS A 149 19.40 -8.98 0.22
C LYS A 149 18.46 -7.81 0.49
N ALA A 150 17.69 -7.90 1.59
CA ALA A 150 16.68 -6.91 1.98
C ALA A 150 17.26 -5.52 2.31
N SER A 151 18.56 -5.41 2.56
CA SER A 151 19.24 -4.14 2.86
C SER A 151 19.19 -3.15 1.69
N VAL A 152 19.19 -3.62 0.44
CA VAL A 152 19.15 -2.73 -0.73
C VAL A 152 17.77 -2.08 -0.90
N PRO A 153 16.66 -2.84 -0.99
CA PRO A 153 15.33 -2.23 -0.99
C PRO A 153 15.07 -1.32 0.22
N ALA A 154 15.59 -1.71 1.40
CA ALA A 154 15.48 -0.89 2.60
C ALA A 154 16.18 0.48 2.45
N ALA A 155 17.40 0.50 1.91
CA ALA A 155 18.14 1.74 1.66
C ALA A 155 17.43 2.60 0.60
N VAL A 156 16.95 2.00 -0.48
CA VAL A 156 16.18 2.69 -1.53
C VAL A 156 14.93 3.35 -0.94
N GLN A 157 14.15 2.62 -0.15
CA GLN A 157 12.94 3.13 0.51
C GLN A 157 13.21 4.30 1.45
N LEU A 158 14.30 4.25 2.24
CA LEU A 158 14.67 5.35 3.12
C LEU A 158 15.13 6.57 2.33
N SER A 159 15.92 6.36 1.28
CA SER A 159 16.38 7.44 0.40
C SER A 159 15.21 8.10 -0.33
N GLU A 160 14.28 7.31 -0.86
CA GLU A 160 13.03 7.79 -1.46
C GLU A 160 12.27 8.71 -0.49
N GLN A 161 12.05 8.24 0.73
CA GLN A 161 11.31 9.00 1.75
C GLN A 161 12.06 10.29 2.13
N ALA A 162 13.37 10.24 2.29
CA ALA A 162 14.19 11.41 2.62
C ALA A 162 14.15 12.46 1.50
N VAL A 163 14.29 12.02 0.24
CA VAL A 163 14.23 12.92 -0.92
C VAL A 163 12.81 13.48 -1.09
N ARG A 164 11.78 12.66 -0.92
CA ARG A 164 10.38 13.11 -0.97
C ARG A 164 10.12 14.24 0.02
N ILE A 165 10.50 14.05 1.29
CA ILE A 165 10.32 15.05 2.36
C ILE A 165 11.15 16.29 2.06
N GLY A 166 12.44 16.13 1.74
CA GLY A 166 13.35 17.24 1.44
C GLY A 166 12.90 18.05 0.24
N ALA A 167 12.54 17.39 -0.87
CA ALA A 167 12.04 18.07 -2.08
C ALA A 167 10.72 18.80 -1.83
N THR A 168 9.80 18.21 -1.07
CA THR A 168 8.56 18.90 -0.70
C THR A 168 8.84 20.16 0.13
N TYR A 169 9.77 20.07 1.09
CA TYR A 169 10.14 21.22 1.92
C TYR A 169 10.83 22.31 1.10
N ILE A 170 11.73 21.95 0.18
CA ILE A 170 12.38 22.90 -0.73
C ILE A 170 11.33 23.58 -1.62
N LEU A 171 10.39 22.82 -2.22
CA LEU A 171 9.31 23.38 -3.02
C LEU A 171 8.42 24.30 -2.19
N TYR A 172 8.12 23.96 -0.95
CA TYR A 172 7.38 24.83 -0.02
C TYR A 172 8.09 26.17 0.18
N LEU A 173 9.42 26.18 0.43
CA LEU A 173 10.19 27.40 0.59
C LEU A 173 10.24 28.25 -0.69
N ILE A 174 10.39 27.60 -1.87
CA ILE A 174 10.38 28.31 -3.16
C ILE A 174 9.03 29.00 -3.38
N PHE A 175 7.92 28.29 -3.18
CA PHE A 175 6.58 28.89 -3.35
C PHE A 175 6.35 30.07 -2.41
N LEU A 176 6.83 29.97 -1.15
CA LEU A 176 6.75 31.08 -0.19
C LEU A 176 7.61 32.27 -0.64
N SER A 177 8.84 32.04 -1.09
CA SER A 177 9.75 33.12 -1.49
C SER A 177 9.27 33.85 -2.75
N GLU A 178 8.55 33.16 -3.64
CA GLU A 178 7.97 33.73 -4.85
C GLU A 178 6.57 34.34 -4.62
N GLY A 179 6.04 34.30 -3.40
CA GLY A 179 4.67 34.77 -3.08
C GLY A 179 3.56 33.96 -3.76
N ARG A 180 3.87 32.75 -4.22
CA ARG A 180 2.89 31.85 -4.85
C ARG A 180 2.05 31.11 -3.80
N PRO A 181 0.77 30.81 -4.08
CA PRO A 181 -0.03 30.00 -3.19
C PRO A 181 0.54 28.58 -3.08
N VAL A 182 0.76 28.14 -1.84
CA VAL A 182 1.22 26.79 -1.54
C VAL A 182 0.06 25.83 -1.75
N THR A 183 0.20 24.91 -2.70
CA THR A 183 -0.85 23.96 -3.10
C THR A 183 -0.39 22.52 -2.97
N ALA A 184 -1.28 21.56 -3.22
CA ALA A 184 -0.96 20.12 -3.25
C ALA A 184 0.16 19.74 -4.24
N MET A 185 0.52 20.65 -5.16
CA MET A 185 1.61 20.47 -6.13
C MET A 185 2.96 20.21 -5.46
N ILE A 186 3.22 20.81 -4.28
CA ILE A 186 4.47 20.56 -3.55
C ILE A 186 4.59 19.09 -3.11
N ALA A 187 3.46 18.48 -2.69
CA ALA A 187 3.42 17.07 -2.29
C ALA A 187 3.59 16.12 -3.48
N ALA A 188 2.93 16.42 -4.61
CA ALA A 188 3.07 15.65 -5.84
C ALA A 188 4.49 15.78 -6.45
N GLY A 189 5.06 17.00 -6.45
CA GLY A 189 6.43 17.25 -6.89
C GLY A 189 7.46 16.54 -6.03
N GLY A 190 7.30 16.60 -4.70
CA GLY A 190 8.15 15.87 -3.76
C GLY A 190 8.04 14.35 -3.93
N SER A 191 6.84 13.83 -4.20
CA SER A 191 6.64 12.41 -4.51
C SER A 191 7.37 12.02 -5.80
N LEU A 192 7.24 12.80 -6.87
CA LEU A 192 7.95 12.57 -8.14
C LEU A 192 9.47 12.57 -7.94
N ALA A 193 10.01 13.52 -7.18
CA ALA A 193 11.44 13.59 -6.88
C ALA A 193 11.90 12.36 -6.07
N GLY A 194 11.12 11.90 -5.10
CA GLY A 194 11.38 10.69 -4.33
C GLY A 194 11.46 9.45 -5.22
N GLU A 195 10.48 9.27 -6.12
CA GLU A 195 10.45 8.14 -7.07
C GLU A 195 11.62 8.20 -8.07
N ALA A 196 11.99 9.40 -8.52
CA ALA A 196 13.15 9.59 -9.39
C ALA A 196 14.47 9.20 -8.69
N ALA A 197 14.63 9.62 -7.44
CA ALA A 197 15.78 9.23 -6.63
C ALA A 197 15.84 7.72 -6.37
N ALA A 198 14.68 7.10 -6.01
CA ALA A 198 14.59 5.66 -5.81
C ALA A 198 14.99 4.89 -7.06
N SER A 199 14.47 5.29 -8.23
CA SER A 199 14.82 4.69 -9.52
C SER A 199 16.28 4.81 -9.85
N LEU A 200 16.86 6.01 -9.69
CA LEU A 200 18.27 6.26 -9.96
C LEU A 200 19.16 5.43 -9.05
N ILE A 201 18.92 5.43 -7.74
CA ILE A 201 19.69 4.65 -6.76
C ILE A 201 19.57 3.15 -7.07
N SER A 202 18.38 2.65 -7.38
CA SER A 202 18.17 1.24 -7.72
C SER A 202 18.94 0.85 -8.99
N LEU A 203 18.90 1.68 -10.03
CA LEU A 203 19.65 1.47 -11.27
C LEU A 203 21.16 1.46 -11.01
N LEU A 204 21.67 2.40 -10.22
CA LEU A 204 23.10 2.42 -9.85
C LEU A 204 23.47 1.16 -9.08
N MET A 205 22.69 0.76 -8.07
CA MET A 205 22.95 -0.43 -7.26
C MET A 205 22.98 -1.70 -8.12
N VAL A 206 22.04 -1.87 -9.06
CA VAL A 206 21.99 -3.06 -9.91
C VAL A 206 23.12 -3.04 -10.96
N SER A 207 23.45 -1.87 -11.50
CA SER A 207 24.56 -1.72 -12.45
C SER A 207 25.93 -2.04 -11.80
N PHE A 208 26.20 -1.51 -10.61
CA PHE A 208 27.39 -1.87 -9.84
C PHE A 208 27.43 -3.36 -9.49
N HIS A 209 26.28 -3.94 -9.16
CA HIS A 209 26.21 -5.36 -8.85
C HIS A 209 26.62 -6.23 -10.03
N PHE A 210 26.09 -5.99 -11.23
CA PHE A 210 26.42 -6.77 -12.43
C PHE A 210 27.80 -6.40 -13.02
N GLY A 211 28.28 -5.16 -12.85
CA GLY A 211 29.64 -4.75 -13.20
C GLY A 211 30.68 -5.56 -12.43
N ASN A 212 30.47 -5.75 -11.12
CA ASN A 212 31.39 -6.51 -10.27
C ASN A 212 31.21 -8.02 -10.35
N HIS A 213 30.06 -8.49 -10.85
CA HIS A 213 29.71 -9.92 -10.93
C HIS A 213 29.16 -10.23 -12.32
N PRO A 214 29.97 -10.17 -13.38
CA PRO A 214 29.50 -10.41 -14.73
C PRO A 214 29.01 -11.86 -14.90
N VAL A 215 27.87 -11.99 -15.57
CA VAL A 215 27.28 -13.31 -15.85
C VAL A 215 27.98 -13.94 -17.05
N LYS A 216 28.98 -14.80 -16.78
CA LYS A 216 29.84 -15.42 -17.79
C LYS A 216 29.36 -16.77 -18.35
N GLU A 217 28.10 -17.12 -18.14
CA GLU A 217 27.55 -18.39 -18.66
C GLU A 217 27.46 -18.37 -20.20
N LYS A 218 27.90 -19.44 -20.85
CA LYS A 218 27.87 -19.59 -22.32
C LYS A 218 26.51 -20.07 -22.87
N THR A 219 25.55 -20.39 -22.01
CA THR A 219 24.24 -20.93 -22.38
C THR A 219 23.40 -19.88 -23.13
N SER A 220 22.81 -20.29 -24.26
CA SER A 220 21.85 -19.43 -24.97
C SER A 220 20.54 -19.36 -24.21
N VAL A 221 20.09 -18.14 -23.86
CA VAL A 221 18.82 -17.92 -23.17
C VAL A 221 17.71 -17.68 -24.20
N LYS A 222 16.66 -18.49 -24.13
CA LYS A 222 15.46 -18.26 -24.94
C LYS A 222 14.56 -17.25 -24.23
N ILE A 223 14.41 -16.07 -24.79
CA ILE A 223 13.64 -14.95 -24.18
C ILE A 223 12.14 -15.24 -24.16
N PHE A 224 11.61 -15.87 -25.22
CA PHE A 224 10.17 -16.13 -25.33
C PHE A 224 9.59 -16.99 -24.18
N PRO A 225 10.20 -18.10 -23.76
CA PRO A 225 9.77 -18.83 -22.55
C PRO A 225 9.77 -17.97 -21.29
N LEU A 226 10.79 -17.10 -21.09
CA LEU A 226 10.86 -16.22 -19.93
C LEU A 226 9.70 -15.22 -19.90
N ILE A 227 9.35 -14.64 -21.05
CA ILE A 227 8.19 -13.77 -21.20
C ILE A 227 6.91 -14.54 -20.83
N LYS A 228 6.72 -15.73 -21.39
CA LYS A 228 5.55 -16.58 -21.10
C LYS A 228 5.44 -16.91 -19.62
N ASP A 229 6.53 -17.34 -18.99
CA ASP A 229 6.56 -17.67 -17.55
C ASP A 229 6.21 -16.43 -16.71
N LEU A 230 6.79 -15.27 -17.05
CA LEU A 230 6.52 -14.01 -16.35
C LEU A 230 5.04 -13.64 -16.43
N PHE A 231 4.44 -13.65 -17.63
CA PHE A 231 3.03 -13.28 -17.80
C PHE A 231 2.07 -14.30 -17.20
N THR A 232 2.37 -15.59 -17.29
CA THR A 232 1.56 -16.64 -16.64
C THR A 232 1.51 -16.49 -15.13
N LEU A 233 2.62 -16.10 -14.51
CA LEU A 233 2.68 -15.85 -13.07
C LEU A 233 2.08 -14.48 -12.67
N SER A 234 2.32 -13.44 -13.48
CA SER A 234 1.89 -12.08 -13.13
C SER A 234 0.39 -11.86 -13.31
N PHE A 235 -0.23 -12.47 -14.31
CA PHE A 235 -1.64 -12.22 -14.65
C PHE A 235 -2.61 -12.45 -13.47
N PRO A 236 -2.63 -13.62 -12.79
CA PRO A 236 -3.55 -13.83 -11.67
C PRO A 236 -3.26 -12.91 -10.47
N ILE A 237 -1.98 -12.56 -10.24
CA ILE A 237 -1.58 -11.64 -9.18
C ILE A 237 -2.07 -10.23 -9.49
N SER A 238 -1.88 -9.78 -10.76
CA SER A 238 -2.36 -8.47 -11.23
C SER A 238 -3.87 -8.37 -11.10
N LEU A 239 -4.62 -9.39 -11.54
CA LEU A 239 -6.09 -9.39 -11.50
C LEU A 239 -6.62 -9.19 -10.08
N ASN A 240 -6.05 -9.89 -9.09
CA ASN A 240 -6.41 -9.74 -7.68
C ASN A 240 -6.11 -8.31 -7.17
N ARG A 241 -4.96 -7.76 -7.54
CA ARG A 241 -4.57 -6.38 -7.17
C ARG A 241 -5.47 -5.36 -7.82
N ILE A 242 -5.73 -5.49 -9.11
CA ILE A 242 -6.61 -4.59 -9.87
C ILE A 242 -8.00 -4.57 -9.24
N LEU A 243 -8.58 -5.73 -8.92
CA LEU A 243 -9.91 -5.81 -8.33
C LEU A 243 -10.00 -5.02 -7.01
N LEU A 244 -9.09 -5.25 -6.07
CA LEU A 244 -9.12 -4.57 -4.77
C LEU A 244 -8.81 -3.08 -4.90
N THR A 245 -7.84 -2.69 -5.74
CA THR A 245 -7.52 -1.28 -5.96
C THR A 245 -8.63 -0.54 -6.70
N LEU A 246 -9.29 -1.19 -7.65
CA LEU A 246 -10.46 -0.62 -8.34
C LEU A 246 -11.60 -0.34 -7.35
N LEU A 247 -11.97 -1.32 -6.51
CA LEU A 247 -12.99 -1.13 -5.48
C LEU A 247 -12.60 0.01 -4.52
N GLY A 248 -11.35 0.04 -4.05
CA GLY A 248 -10.85 1.12 -3.19
C GLY A 248 -10.83 2.49 -3.88
N SER A 249 -10.55 2.54 -5.18
CA SER A 249 -10.60 3.79 -5.96
C SER A 249 -12.04 4.28 -6.13
N ILE A 250 -12.98 3.38 -6.40
CA ILE A 250 -14.41 3.71 -6.46
C ILE A 250 -14.88 4.27 -5.12
N GLU A 251 -14.55 3.59 -4.02
CA GLU A 251 -14.86 4.05 -2.66
C GLU A 251 -14.35 5.47 -2.41
N ALA A 252 -13.06 5.71 -2.68
CA ALA A 252 -12.41 7.00 -2.44
C ALA A 252 -13.04 8.16 -3.25
N VAL A 253 -13.37 7.88 -4.51
CA VAL A 253 -13.99 8.87 -5.41
C VAL A 253 -15.44 9.17 -5.02
N LEU A 254 -16.19 8.17 -4.58
CA LEU A 254 -17.60 8.32 -4.21
C LEU A 254 -17.78 9.16 -2.93
N ILE A 255 -16.82 9.14 -1.98
CA ILE A 255 -16.97 9.87 -0.70
C ILE A 255 -17.20 11.36 -0.93
N PRO A 256 -16.30 12.14 -1.57
CA PRO A 256 -16.54 13.55 -1.79
C PRO A 256 -17.74 13.80 -2.72
N GLN A 257 -18.00 12.93 -3.71
CA GLN A 257 -19.16 13.07 -4.59
C GLN A 257 -20.50 12.94 -3.84
N MET A 258 -20.60 12.03 -2.87
CA MET A 258 -21.82 11.89 -2.08
C MET A 258 -21.98 13.07 -1.09
N LEU A 259 -20.90 13.61 -0.55
CA LEU A 259 -20.94 14.82 0.25
C LEU A 259 -21.44 16.04 -0.55
N ILE A 260 -21.00 16.18 -1.81
CA ILE A 260 -21.50 17.24 -2.70
C ILE A 260 -23.00 17.04 -2.99
N ARG A 261 -23.47 15.81 -3.19
CA ARG A 261 -24.90 15.52 -3.35
C ARG A 261 -25.74 15.87 -2.12
N CYS A 262 -25.13 15.95 -0.95
CA CYS A 262 -25.78 16.42 0.29
C CYS A 262 -25.86 17.95 0.41
N GLY A 263 -25.53 18.68 -0.66
CA GLY A 263 -25.56 20.15 -0.69
C GLY A 263 -24.28 20.82 -0.24
N MET A 264 -23.20 20.09 -0.03
CA MET A 264 -21.89 20.67 0.29
C MET A 264 -21.21 21.20 -0.98
N THR A 265 -20.43 22.26 -0.83
CA THR A 265 -19.53 22.72 -1.91
C THR A 265 -18.39 21.72 -2.14
N SER A 266 -17.79 21.74 -3.33
CA SER A 266 -16.65 20.89 -3.64
C SER A 266 -15.48 21.11 -2.66
N SER A 267 -15.21 22.34 -2.25
CA SER A 267 -14.18 22.70 -1.28
C SER A 267 -14.46 22.08 0.09
N GLU A 268 -15.70 22.19 0.59
CA GLU A 268 -16.09 21.58 1.88
C GLU A 268 -15.99 20.06 1.87
N ALA A 269 -16.44 19.41 0.78
CA ALA A 269 -16.34 17.96 0.62
C ALA A 269 -14.88 17.50 0.63
N LEU A 270 -13.99 18.22 -0.09
CA LEU A 270 -12.56 17.95 -0.11
C LEU A 270 -11.87 18.19 1.22
N LYS A 271 -12.27 19.25 1.95
CA LYS A 271 -11.80 19.50 3.34
C LYS A 271 -12.15 18.32 4.25
N ILE A 272 -13.42 17.88 4.25
CA ILE A 272 -13.87 16.73 5.05
C ILE A 272 -13.10 15.47 4.67
N TYR A 273 -12.94 15.20 3.38
CA TYR A 273 -12.19 14.06 2.90
C TYR A 273 -10.71 14.12 3.30
N GLY A 274 -10.08 15.30 3.20
CA GLY A 274 -8.69 15.53 3.58
C GLY A 274 -8.45 15.39 5.08
N ILE A 275 -9.35 15.91 5.92
CA ILE A 275 -9.29 15.73 7.38
C ILE A 275 -9.41 14.24 7.72
N PHE A 276 -10.34 13.52 7.09
CA PHE A 276 -10.53 12.11 7.33
C PHE A 276 -9.31 11.28 6.89
N THR A 277 -8.94 11.37 5.60
CA THR A 277 -7.92 10.48 4.99
C THR A 277 -6.48 10.94 5.22
N GLY A 278 -6.28 12.25 5.37
CA GLY A 278 -4.95 12.84 5.51
C GLY A 278 -4.51 13.09 6.96
N MET A 279 -5.46 13.29 7.88
CA MET A 279 -5.17 13.60 9.29
C MET A 279 -5.61 12.47 10.23
N ALA A 280 -6.93 12.18 10.30
CA ALA A 280 -7.47 11.26 11.30
C ALA A 280 -7.06 9.80 11.08
N LEU A 281 -7.29 9.27 9.87
CA LEU A 281 -7.02 7.87 9.54
C LEU A 281 -5.53 7.50 9.70
N PRO A 282 -4.55 8.29 9.23
CA PRO A 282 -3.14 7.98 9.43
C PRO A 282 -2.70 7.90 10.90
N LEU A 283 -3.28 8.72 11.77
CA LEU A 283 -3.00 8.68 13.20
C LEU A 283 -3.50 7.37 13.82
N LEU A 284 -4.73 6.93 13.47
CA LEU A 284 -5.26 5.65 13.94
C LEU A 284 -4.47 4.45 13.41
N LEU A 285 -3.96 4.55 12.18
CA LEU A 285 -3.14 3.51 11.56
C LEU A 285 -1.70 3.49 12.07
N PHE A 286 -1.24 4.51 12.79
CA PHE A 286 0.15 4.57 13.26
C PHE A 286 0.51 3.40 14.19
N PRO A 287 -0.27 3.06 15.24
CA PRO A 287 0.04 1.88 16.07
C PRO A 287 -0.06 0.55 15.33
N SER A 288 -0.86 0.47 14.25
CA SER A 288 -0.94 -0.76 13.42
C SER A 288 0.37 -1.11 12.72
N THR A 289 1.35 -0.20 12.76
CA THR A 289 2.72 -0.48 12.30
C THR A 289 3.34 -1.66 13.04
N LEU A 290 3.05 -1.81 14.33
CA LEU A 290 3.52 -2.95 15.13
C LEU A 290 2.90 -4.25 14.63
N THR A 291 1.59 -4.26 14.40
CA THR A 291 0.89 -5.47 13.91
C THR A 291 1.28 -5.80 12.48
N THR A 292 1.44 -4.83 11.58
CA THR A 292 1.92 -5.09 10.21
C THR A 292 3.36 -5.63 10.18
N SER A 293 4.24 -5.13 11.01
CA SER A 293 5.61 -5.65 11.10
C SER A 293 5.63 -7.09 11.62
N ALA A 294 4.81 -7.39 12.64
CA ALA A 294 4.64 -8.75 13.15
C ALA A 294 3.99 -9.69 12.11
N ALA A 295 3.03 -9.21 11.31
CA ALA A 295 2.35 -9.97 10.27
C ALA A 295 3.33 -10.51 9.21
N VAL A 296 4.33 -9.71 8.82
CA VAL A 296 5.37 -10.14 7.86
C VAL A 296 6.16 -11.35 8.38
N MET A 297 6.41 -11.41 9.69
CA MET A 297 7.11 -12.53 10.34
C MET A 297 6.19 -13.73 10.60
N LEU A 298 4.92 -13.48 10.84
CA LEU A 298 3.92 -14.50 11.19
C LEU A 298 3.58 -15.38 10.00
N MET A 299 3.43 -14.81 8.80
CA MET A 299 3.05 -15.54 7.58
C MET A 299 3.97 -16.75 7.28
N PRO A 300 5.31 -16.62 7.20
CA PRO A 300 6.17 -17.78 6.94
C PRO A 300 6.24 -18.75 8.14
N SER A 301 6.03 -18.26 9.36
CA SER A 301 5.97 -19.12 10.55
C SER A 301 4.75 -20.03 10.51
N VAL A 302 3.59 -19.49 10.15
CA VAL A 302 2.33 -20.25 9.97
C VAL A 302 2.46 -21.24 8.81
N ALA A 303 3.03 -20.83 7.68
CA ALA A 303 3.26 -21.72 6.54
C ALA A 303 4.14 -22.92 6.91
N ARG A 304 5.14 -22.71 7.78
CA ARG A 304 5.97 -23.81 8.30
C ARG A 304 5.20 -24.75 9.22
N MET A 305 4.38 -24.21 10.15
CA MET A 305 3.55 -25.01 11.04
C MET A 305 2.53 -25.84 10.25
N ASP A 306 1.93 -25.26 9.20
CA ASP A 306 0.99 -25.95 8.31
C ASP A 306 1.68 -27.10 7.55
N ALA A 307 2.88 -26.87 7.01
CA ALA A 307 3.68 -27.90 6.34
C ALA A 307 4.09 -29.06 7.29
N LEU A 308 4.19 -28.80 8.60
CA LEU A 308 4.47 -29.83 9.63
C LEU A 308 3.19 -30.49 10.15
N GLY A 309 2.00 -30.04 9.73
CA GLY A 309 0.72 -30.56 10.20
C GLY A 309 0.36 -30.18 11.64
N ASP A 310 1.07 -29.22 12.24
CA ASP A 310 0.88 -28.82 13.66
C ASP A 310 -0.32 -27.88 13.83
N GLN A 311 -1.51 -28.44 13.71
CA GLN A 311 -2.77 -27.72 13.85
C GLN A 311 -2.99 -27.13 15.25
N LYS A 312 -2.41 -27.77 16.30
CA LYS A 312 -2.52 -27.26 17.68
C LYS A 312 -1.74 -25.95 17.83
N GLN A 313 -0.52 -25.91 17.28
CA GLN A 313 0.31 -24.71 17.34
C GLN A 313 -0.27 -23.58 16.49
N ILE A 314 -0.83 -23.89 15.30
CA ILE A 314 -1.52 -22.90 14.45
C ILE A 314 -2.68 -22.28 15.23
N ARG A 315 -3.53 -23.10 15.86
CA ARG A 315 -4.66 -22.61 16.65
C ARG A 315 -4.19 -21.74 17.82
N HIS A 316 -3.21 -22.20 18.57
CA HIS A 316 -2.65 -21.46 19.72
C HIS A 316 -2.10 -20.09 19.28
N VAL A 317 -1.29 -20.05 18.23
CA VAL A 317 -0.75 -18.79 17.67
C VAL A 317 -1.86 -17.89 17.15
N THR A 318 -2.90 -18.44 16.52
CA THR A 318 -4.05 -17.68 16.05
C THR A 318 -4.80 -17.03 17.21
N ASP A 319 -5.11 -17.79 18.25
CA ASP A 319 -5.83 -17.30 19.42
C ASP A 319 -5.01 -16.24 20.18
N GLN A 320 -3.72 -16.50 20.41
CA GLN A 320 -2.81 -15.52 21.05
C GLN A 320 -2.73 -14.23 20.23
N THR A 321 -2.57 -14.34 18.92
CA THR A 321 -2.48 -13.18 18.02
C THR A 321 -3.79 -12.39 18.04
N PHE A 322 -4.92 -13.07 17.99
CA PHE A 322 -6.24 -12.43 18.06
C PHE A 322 -6.40 -11.62 19.35
N PHE A 323 -6.18 -12.25 20.51
CA PHE A 323 -6.31 -11.57 21.81
C PHE A 323 -5.34 -10.40 21.97
N LEU A 324 -4.08 -10.59 21.56
CA LEU A 324 -3.07 -9.53 21.65
C LEU A 324 -3.43 -8.31 20.78
N CYS A 325 -3.87 -8.54 19.54
CA CYS A 325 -4.24 -7.46 18.63
C CYS A 325 -5.54 -6.77 19.05
N MET A 326 -6.52 -7.52 19.55
CA MET A 326 -7.75 -6.96 20.12
C MET A 326 -7.42 -6.10 21.35
N PHE A 327 -6.59 -6.60 22.26
CA PHE A 327 -6.15 -5.84 23.46
C PHE A 327 -5.41 -4.55 23.06
N LEU A 328 -4.43 -4.64 22.17
CA LEU A 328 -3.72 -3.46 21.65
C LEU A 328 -4.67 -2.47 20.98
N GLY A 329 -5.61 -2.99 20.21
CA GLY A 329 -6.61 -2.16 19.53
C GLY A 329 -7.57 -1.48 20.50
N PHE A 330 -8.02 -2.16 21.56
CA PHE A 330 -8.82 -1.55 22.61
C PHE A 330 -8.02 -0.52 23.39
N LEU A 331 -6.77 -0.80 23.74
CA LEU A 331 -5.90 0.13 24.45
C LEU A 331 -5.68 1.42 23.64
N CYS A 332 -5.27 1.30 22.38
CA CYS A 332 -5.08 2.43 21.49
C CYS A 332 -6.41 3.15 21.20
N GLY A 333 -7.48 2.39 20.94
CA GLY A 333 -8.82 2.92 20.69
C GLY A 333 -9.33 3.74 21.87
N SER A 334 -9.18 3.25 23.10
CA SER A 334 -9.52 4.02 24.31
C SER A 334 -8.70 5.30 24.44
N GLY A 335 -7.39 5.22 24.16
CA GLY A 335 -6.53 6.40 24.11
C GLY A 335 -6.99 7.43 23.07
N PHE A 336 -7.29 7.00 21.84
CA PHE A 336 -7.80 7.89 20.79
C PHE A 336 -9.22 8.42 21.10
N PHE A 337 -10.05 7.65 21.76
CA PHE A 337 -11.37 8.10 22.19
C PHE A 337 -11.29 9.22 23.21
N LEU A 338 -10.43 9.08 24.22
CA LEU A 338 -10.26 10.05 25.30
C LEU A 338 -9.49 11.29 24.83
N PHE A 339 -8.36 11.08 24.15
CA PHE A 339 -7.44 12.14 23.77
C PHE A 339 -7.61 12.62 22.33
N GLY A 340 -8.54 12.06 21.54
CA GLY A 340 -8.76 12.42 20.14
C GLY A 340 -8.93 13.91 19.89
N PRO A 341 -9.82 14.62 20.61
CA PRO A 341 -9.97 16.08 20.48
C PRO A 341 -8.68 16.86 20.75
N PHE A 342 -7.94 16.49 21.79
CA PHE A 342 -6.65 17.08 22.12
C PHE A 342 -5.60 16.80 21.04
N LEU A 343 -5.49 15.58 20.55
CA LEU A 343 -4.55 15.19 19.49
C LEU A 343 -4.87 15.90 18.16
N GLY A 344 -6.15 16.04 17.82
CA GLY A 344 -6.57 16.75 16.62
C GLY A 344 -6.18 18.23 16.64
N THR A 345 -6.33 18.90 17.79
CA THR A 345 -5.93 20.29 17.95
C THR A 345 -4.42 20.45 18.06
N LEU A 346 -3.75 19.56 18.78
CA LEU A 346 -2.29 19.61 18.98
C LEU A 346 -1.51 19.34 17.68
N LEU A 347 -1.87 18.29 16.94
CA LEU A 347 -1.10 17.86 15.78
C LEU A 347 -1.52 18.55 14.47
N PHE A 348 -2.80 18.85 14.31
CA PHE A 348 -3.37 19.33 13.06
C PHE A 348 -4.07 20.69 13.16
N HIS A 349 -4.08 21.31 14.33
CA HIS A 349 -4.84 22.55 14.62
C HIS A 349 -6.32 22.45 14.17
N SER A 350 -6.92 21.25 14.28
CA SER A 350 -8.26 20.95 13.78
C SER A 350 -9.11 20.21 14.81
N GLN A 351 -10.14 20.87 15.32
CA GLN A 351 -11.14 20.25 16.19
C GLN A 351 -11.91 19.13 15.44
N THR A 352 -12.18 19.35 14.15
CA THR A 352 -12.86 18.35 13.30
C THR A 352 -12.02 17.08 13.17
N ALA A 353 -10.70 17.20 12.98
CA ALA A 353 -9.79 16.06 12.98
C ALA A 353 -9.86 15.28 14.30
N GLY A 354 -9.87 16.01 15.43
CA GLY A 354 -10.02 15.42 16.76
C GLY A 354 -11.33 14.65 16.94
N THR A 355 -12.43 15.21 16.44
CA THR A 355 -13.74 14.56 16.45
C THR A 355 -13.75 13.28 15.60
N TYR A 356 -13.11 13.30 14.42
CA TYR A 356 -12.99 12.11 13.55
C TYR A 356 -12.10 11.05 14.16
N ILE A 357 -10.98 11.42 14.81
CA ILE A 357 -10.12 10.50 15.56
C ILE A 357 -10.96 9.77 16.61
N ARG A 358 -11.77 10.51 17.37
CA ARG A 358 -12.64 9.96 18.41
C ARG A 358 -13.66 8.97 17.84
N TYR A 359 -14.37 9.31 16.76
CA TYR A 359 -15.36 8.40 16.15
C TYR A 359 -14.72 7.15 15.53
N LEU A 360 -13.57 7.31 14.88
CA LEU A 360 -12.88 6.21 14.22
C LEU A 360 -12.13 5.31 15.19
N SER A 361 -11.90 5.72 16.43
CA SER A 361 -11.16 4.95 17.45
C SER A 361 -11.77 3.55 17.69
N PHE A 362 -13.09 3.41 17.55
CA PHE A 362 -13.79 2.13 17.66
C PHE A 362 -13.36 1.09 16.61
N ASN A 363 -12.73 1.52 15.53
CA ASN A 363 -12.23 0.63 14.49
C ASN A 363 -10.87 0.00 14.84
N CYS A 364 -10.10 0.57 15.77
CA CYS A 364 -8.74 0.12 16.09
C CYS A 364 -8.63 -1.38 16.39
N PRO A 365 -9.50 -2.00 17.22
CA PRO A 365 -9.41 -3.41 17.51
C PRO A 365 -9.51 -4.29 16.25
N PHE A 366 -10.42 -3.94 15.35
CA PHE A 366 -10.66 -4.70 14.11
C PHE A 366 -9.55 -4.46 13.09
N LEU A 367 -9.14 -3.21 12.86
CA LEU A 367 -8.07 -2.84 11.94
C LEU A 367 -6.75 -3.57 12.25
N TYR A 368 -6.37 -3.61 13.53
CA TYR A 368 -5.12 -4.24 13.93
C TYR A 368 -5.20 -5.76 13.86
N THR A 369 -6.35 -6.32 14.23
CA THR A 369 -6.61 -7.77 14.20
C THR A 369 -6.69 -8.28 12.76
N ASN A 370 -7.41 -7.60 11.87
CA ASN A 370 -7.62 -8.02 10.48
C ASN A 370 -6.31 -8.18 9.72
N THR A 371 -5.34 -7.28 9.94
CA THR A 371 -4.00 -7.36 9.32
C THR A 371 -3.30 -8.67 9.68
N MET A 372 -3.37 -9.07 10.93
CA MET A 372 -2.72 -10.29 11.42
C MET A 372 -3.45 -11.56 10.98
N LEU A 373 -4.79 -11.57 11.07
CA LEU A 373 -5.58 -12.72 10.61
C LEU A 373 -5.44 -12.96 9.10
N ALA A 374 -5.36 -11.88 8.30
CA ALA A 374 -5.07 -11.98 6.87
C ALA A 374 -3.70 -12.62 6.61
N SER A 375 -2.67 -12.25 7.40
CA SER A 375 -1.34 -12.84 7.33
C SER A 375 -1.35 -14.35 7.65
N ILE A 376 -2.10 -14.77 8.66
CA ILE A 376 -2.28 -16.19 9.01
C ILE A 376 -2.96 -16.94 7.85
N LEU A 377 -4.07 -16.41 7.30
CA LEU A 377 -4.76 -17.01 6.15
C LEU A 377 -3.86 -17.14 4.92
N GLN A 378 -3.02 -16.14 4.64
CA GLN A 378 -2.05 -16.19 3.56
C GLN A 378 -0.97 -17.24 3.83
N GLY A 379 -0.49 -17.34 5.07
CA GLY A 379 0.45 -18.38 5.51
C GLY A 379 -0.10 -19.80 5.35
N LEU A 380 -1.40 -19.98 5.54
CA LEU A 380 -2.13 -21.24 5.30
C LEU A 380 -2.43 -21.51 3.81
N GLY A 381 -1.85 -20.74 2.88
CA GLY A 381 -2.09 -20.90 1.46
C GLY A 381 -3.51 -20.54 0.98
N ARG A 382 -4.23 -19.68 1.71
CA ARG A 382 -5.61 -19.27 1.39
C ARG A 382 -5.76 -17.79 0.97
N PRO A 383 -4.92 -17.26 0.06
CA PRO A 383 -4.98 -15.85 -0.35
C PRO A 383 -6.30 -15.48 -1.05
N GLY A 384 -6.93 -16.43 -1.76
CA GLY A 384 -8.22 -16.21 -2.40
C GLY A 384 -9.35 -15.91 -1.40
N ARG A 385 -9.32 -16.52 -0.20
CA ARG A 385 -10.28 -16.17 0.87
C ARG A 385 -10.04 -14.76 1.39
N CYS A 386 -8.78 -14.37 1.58
CA CYS A 386 -8.45 -12.99 1.95
C CYS A 386 -8.99 -11.99 0.94
N LEU A 387 -8.88 -12.28 -0.37
CA LEU A 387 -9.42 -11.44 -1.44
C LEU A 387 -10.94 -11.27 -1.30
N ILE A 388 -11.68 -12.39 -1.18
CA ILE A 388 -13.15 -12.37 -1.06
C ILE A 388 -13.59 -11.61 0.19
N HIS A 389 -12.94 -11.86 1.33
CA HIS A 389 -13.27 -11.17 2.59
C HIS A 389 -13.00 -9.66 2.48
N SER A 390 -11.84 -9.27 1.91
CA SER A 390 -11.50 -7.86 1.70
C SER A 390 -12.45 -7.17 0.74
N ALA A 391 -12.81 -7.83 -0.37
CA ALA A 391 -13.80 -7.31 -1.31
C ALA A 391 -15.17 -7.12 -0.65
N ALA A 392 -15.63 -8.07 0.16
CA ALA A 392 -16.89 -7.96 0.91
C ALA A 392 -16.87 -6.77 1.89
N GLY A 393 -15.77 -6.56 2.62
CA GLY A 393 -15.59 -5.40 3.50
C GLY A 393 -15.66 -4.07 2.73
N ILE A 394 -14.96 -3.97 1.58
CA ILE A 394 -14.99 -2.76 0.74
C ILE A 394 -16.38 -2.52 0.17
N LEU A 395 -17.11 -3.56 -0.26
CA LEU A 395 -18.47 -3.42 -0.77
C LEU A 395 -19.44 -2.88 0.28
N ILE A 396 -19.33 -3.29 1.54
CA ILE A 396 -20.11 -2.70 2.65
C ILE A 396 -19.79 -1.21 2.80
N ARG A 397 -18.51 -0.83 2.73
CA ARG A 397 -18.10 0.58 2.81
C ARG A 397 -18.63 1.38 1.64
N ILE A 398 -18.56 0.87 0.42
CA ILE A 398 -19.16 1.50 -0.78
C ILE A 398 -20.68 1.65 -0.61
N PHE A 399 -21.37 0.62 -0.13
CA PHE A 399 -22.81 0.69 0.16
C PHE A 399 -23.11 1.82 1.17
N SER A 400 -22.33 1.90 2.24
CA SER A 400 -22.47 2.95 3.24
C SER A 400 -22.20 4.36 2.66
N VAL A 401 -21.21 4.49 1.78
CA VAL A 401 -20.95 5.76 1.06
C VAL A 401 -22.15 6.19 0.25
N VAL A 402 -22.78 5.28 -0.49
CA VAL A 402 -23.87 5.61 -1.41
C VAL A 402 -25.18 5.90 -0.66
N PHE A 403 -25.47 5.15 0.41
CA PHE A 403 -26.78 5.24 1.09
C PHE A 403 -26.74 5.97 2.42
N MET A 404 -25.66 5.88 3.18
CA MET A 404 -25.61 6.48 4.52
C MET A 404 -25.00 7.89 4.53
N ILE A 405 -24.05 8.22 3.63
CA ILE A 405 -23.55 9.59 3.53
C ILE A 405 -24.69 10.57 3.19
N PRO A 406 -25.58 10.31 2.21
CA PRO A 406 -26.70 11.19 1.94
C PRO A 406 -27.65 11.42 3.13
N ALA A 407 -27.78 10.43 4.01
CA ALA A 407 -28.69 10.51 5.16
C ALA A 407 -28.10 11.24 6.38
N ILE A 408 -26.82 10.99 6.71
CA ILE A 408 -26.19 11.43 7.97
C ILE A 408 -24.79 12.02 7.79
N GLY A 409 -24.42 12.38 6.54
CA GLY A 409 -23.12 12.93 6.20
C GLY A 409 -21.97 11.94 6.36
N ILE A 410 -20.76 12.44 6.56
CA ILE A 410 -19.54 11.61 6.68
C ILE A 410 -19.62 10.56 7.81
N ARG A 411 -20.45 10.80 8.83
CA ARG A 411 -20.67 9.83 9.92
C ARG A 411 -21.21 8.50 9.39
N GLY A 412 -22.04 8.54 8.34
CA GLY A 412 -22.52 7.33 7.67
C GLY A 412 -21.40 6.45 7.15
N TYR A 413 -20.37 7.06 6.61
CA TYR A 413 -19.19 6.33 6.16
C TYR A 413 -18.37 5.76 7.34
N PHE A 414 -18.28 6.45 8.47
CA PHE A 414 -17.61 5.91 9.66
C PHE A 414 -18.28 4.64 10.19
N TYR A 415 -19.61 4.59 10.17
CA TYR A 415 -20.37 3.35 10.43
C TYR A 415 -20.06 2.26 9.39
N GLY A 416 -19.94 2.65 8.12
CA GLY A 416 -19.57 1.73 7.06
C GLY A 416 -18.17 1.11 7.23
N ILE A 417 -17.19 1.91 7.66
CA ILE A 417 -15.86 1.39 8.01
C ILE A 417 -15.98 0.38 9.15
N PHE A 418 -16.71 0.75 10.22
CA PHE A 418 -16.89 -0.13 11.37
C PHE A 418 -17.54 -1.47 10.99
N LEU A 419 -18.63 -1.43 10.25
CA LEU A 419 -19.32 -2.63 9.80
C LEU A 419 -18.47 -3.46 8.82
N GLY A 420 -17.74 -2.81 7.92
CA GLY A 420 -16.84 -3.46 6.99
C GLY A 420 -15.70 -4.18 7.68
N GLU A 421 -15.02 -3.53 8.64
CA GLU A 421 -13.94 -4.12 9.41
C GLU A 421 -14.43 -5.22 10.36
N LEU A 422 -15.60 -5.05 10.96
CA LEU A 422 -16.24 -6.07 11.80
C LEU A 422 -16.58 -7.32 10.97
N LEU A 423 -17.21 -7.15 9.80
CA LEU A 423 -17.50 -8.28 8.90
C LEU A 423 -16.21 -8.98 8.48
N LEU A 424 -15.18 -8.23 8.11
CA LEU A 424 -13.89 -8.76 7.72
C LEU A 424 -13.29 -9.62 8.84
N SER A 425 -13.32 -9.14 10.09
CA SER A 425 -12.90 -9.88 11.27
C SER A 425 -13.68 -11.19 11.44
N LEU A 426 -15.02 -11.12 11.36
CA LEU A 426 -15.88 -12.30 11.50
C LEU A 426 -15.59 -13.34 10.42
N LEU A 427 -15.43 -12.92 9.17
CA LEU A 427 -15.09 -13.80 8.05
C LEU A 427 -13.72 -14.45 8.22
N HIS A 428 -12.71 -13.68 8.64
CA HIS A 428 -11.37 -14.19 8.91
C HIS A 428 -11.39 -15.23 10.05
N VAL A 429 -12.02 -14.90 11.18
CA VAL A 429 -12.15 -15.82 12.33
C VAL A 429 -12.90 -17.11 11.94
N LYS A 430 -14.01 -16.97 11.19
CA LYS A 430 -14.76 -18.13 10.69
C LYS A 430 -13.89 -19.02 9.79
N ALA A 431 -13.12 -18.42 8.88
CA ALA A 431 -12.24 -19.16 7.97
C ALA A 431 -11.07 -19.86 8.67
N LEU A 432 -10.65 -19.37 9.85
CA LEU A 432 -9.60 -19.97 10.66
C LEU A 432 -10.12 -21.03 11.64
N LYS A 433 -11.36 -20.92 12.12
CA LYS A 433 -11.97 -21.89 13.06
C LYS A 433 -12.43 -23.19 12.41
N PHE A 434 -12.79 -23.18 11.12
CA PHE A 434 -13.21 -24.40 10.43
C PHE A 434 -11.98 -25.20 9.99
N PRO A 435 -11.83 -26.47 10.45
CA PRO A 435 -10.72 -27.31 10.09
C PRO A 435 -10.71 -27.55 8.57
N TYR A 436 -9.50 -27.64 8.05
CA TYR A 436 -9.19 -28.01 6.69
C TYR A 436 -9.81 -29.36 6.35
N ARG A 437 -10.83 -29.38 5.52
CA ARG A 437 -11.16 -30.58 4.76
C ARG A 437 -10.07 -30.69 3.71
N GLN A 438 -9.13 -31.63 3.90
CA GLN A 438 -8.03 -31.88 2.97
C GLN A 438 -8.59 -32.01 1.54
N ALA A 439 -8.37 -31.01 0.71
CA ALA A 439 -8.37 -31.14 -0.73
C ALA A 439 -7.02 -31.78 -1.11
N GLY A 440 -6.84 -33.02 -0.77
CA GLY A 440 -5.55 -33.70 -0.89
C GLY A 440 -5.62 -35.21 -0.84
N ASP A 441 -6.71 -35.78 -1.34
CA ASP A 441 -6.76 -37.24 -1.61
C ASP A 441 -6.77 -37.55 -3.12
N ASN A 442 -6.23 -36.63 -3.92
CA ASN A 442 -5.94 -36.85 -5.34
C ASN A 442 -4.54 -36.38 -5.67
N ARG A 443 -3.52 -37.02 -5.05
CA ARG A 443 -2.18 -37.12 -5.61
C ARG A 443 -1.88 -38.60 -5.74
N LEU A 444 -2.32 -39.19 -6.85
CA LEU A 444 -1.68 -40.26 -7.56
C LEU A 444 -1.09 -39.70 -8.83
#